data_38aafa1773061c7457d0db83670683fb
#
_entry.id   38aafa1773061c7457d0db83670683fb
#
_cell.length_a   1.000
_cell.length_b   1.000
_cell.length_c   1.000
_cell.angle_alpha   90.00
_cell.angle_beta   90.00
_cell.angle_gamma   90.00
#
_symmetry.space_group_name_H-M   'P 1'
#
loop_
_entity.id
_entity.type
_entity.pdbx_description
1 polymer ?
#
loop_
_entity_poly.entity_id
_entity_poly.type
_entity_poly.pdbx_seq_one_letter_code
_entity_poly.pdbx_strand_id
1 'polypeptide(L)'
;MLYFVDCPNWQLAEARLSEAAVRFGLDVSHRLISTADDAEAAGFIGSPTIRIDGIDPFANGTEKVGLTCRLYATPDGLAGAPTIEQIEAALGFA
;
A
#
# COMPACT_ATOMS: atom_id res chain seq x y z
N MET A 1 -1.41 5.75 -3.13
CA MET A 1 -1.53 4.28 -3.16
C MET A 1 -1.54 3.78 -4.59
N LEU A 2 -0.73 2.78 -4.87
CA LEU A 2 -0.73 2.09 -6.17
C LEU A 2 -1.50 0.79 -6.02
N TYR A 3 -2.30 0.42 -7.01
CA TYR A 3 -3.16 -0.75 -6.88
C TYR A 3 -3.41 -1.44 -8.22
N PHE A 4 -3.73 -2.74 -8.13
CA PHE A 4 -4.13 -3.58 -9.25
C PHE A 4 -5.54 -4.11 -8.97
N VAL A 5 -6.47 -3.88 -9.90
CA VAL A 5 -7.90 -4.11 -9.67
C VAL A 5 -8.24 -5.57 -9.33
N ASP A 6 -7.53 -6.52 -9.94
CA ASP A 6 -7.77 -7.95 -9.70
C ASP A 6 -7.41 -8.43 -8.29
N CYS A 7 -6.75 -7.58 -7.50
CA CYS A 7 -6.46 -7.87 -6.10
C CYS A 7 -7.36 -7.00 -5.22
N PRO A 8 -8.52 -7.49 -4.76
CA PRO A 8 -9.55 -6.67 -4.13
C PRO A 8 -9.15 -6.04 -2.79
N ASN A 9 -8.08 -6.50 -2.18
CA ASN A 9 -7.61 -5.98 -0.89
C ASN A 9 -7.21 -4.50 -0.92
N TRP A 10 -7.04 -3.91 -2.11
CA TRP A 10 -6.77 -2.49 -2.21
C TRP A 10 -7.91 -1.62 -1.64
N GLN A 11 -9.14 -2.13 -1.69
CA GLN A 11 -10.30 -1.42 -1.15
C GLN A 11 -10.21 -1.27 0.36
N LEU A 12 -9.76 -2.31 1.05
CA LEU A 12 -9.54 -2.27 2.49
C LEU A 12 -8.40 -1.31 2.86
N ALA A 13 -7.31 -1.37 2.11
CA ALA A 13 -6.18 -0.46 2.30
C ALA A 13 -6.60 0.99 2.06
N GLU A 14 -7.40 1.25 1.02
CA GLU A 14 -7.91 2.57 0.73
C GLU A 14 -8.75 3.12 1.89
N ALA A 15 -9.68 2.32 2.41
CA ALA A 15 -10.53 2.75 3.51
C ALA A 15 -9.70 3.13 4.75
N ARG A 16 -8.73 2.31 5.10
CA ARG A 16 -7.84 2.56 6.23
C ARG A 16 -6.94 3.77 6.01
N LEU A 17 -6.39 3.89 4.82
CA LEU A 17 -5.50 5.00 4.47
C LEU A 17 -6.26 6.33 4.46
N SER A 18 -7.49 6.33 3.93
CA SER A 18 -8.34 7.52 3.91
C SER A 18 -8.72 7.96 5.33
N GLU A 19 -9.02 7.02 6.21
CA GLU A 19 -9.33 7.33 7.61
C GLU A 19 -8.12 7.95 8.31
N ALA A 20 -6.94 7.39 8.12
CA ALA A 20 -5.71 7.95 8.69
C ALA A 20 -5.40 9.32 8.11
N ALA A 21 -5.59 9.51 6.80
CA ALA A 21 -5.33 10.77 6.13
C ALA A 21 -6.23 11.89 6.66
N VAL A 22 -7.51 11.60 6.93
CA VAL A 22 -8.43 12.59 7.52
C VAL A 22 -7.95 13.01 8.90
N ARG A 23 -7.49 12.07 9.73
CA ARG A 23 -7.00 12.37 11.08
C ARG A 23 -5.77 13.26 11.08
N PHE A 24 -4.89 13.09 10.10
CA PHE A 24 -3.62 13.80 10.05
C PHE A 24 -3.57 14.93 9.02
N GLY A 25 -4.71 15.23 8.38
CA GLY A 25 -4.80 16.33 7.41
C GLY A 25 -4.00 16.09 6.14
N LEU A 26 -3.94 14.83 5.67
CA LEU A 26 -3.15 14.45 4.49
C LEU A 26 -4.05 14.15 3.30
N ASP A 27 -3.50 14.33 2.09
CA ASP A 27 -4.15 13.95 0.85
C ASP A 27 -3.65 12.57 0.40
N VAL A 28 -4.56 11.77 -0.15
CA VAL A 28 -4.24 10.45 -0.71
C VAL A 28 -4.42 10.49 -2.21
N SER A 29 -3.38 10.12 -2.94
CA SER A 29 -3.42 9.93 -4.38
C SER A 29 -3.52 8.45 -4.70
N HIS A 30 -4.24 8.11 -5.77
CA HIS A 30 -4.41 6.75 -6.23
C HIS A 30 -3.83 6.60 -7.62
N ARG A 31 -3.13 5.49 -7.87
CA ARG A 31 -2.62 5.17 -9.19
C ARG A 31 -2.92 3.71 -9.53
N LEU A 32 -3.68 3.50 -10.59
CA LEU A 32 -3.97 2.18 -11.12
C LEU A 32 -2.76 1.66 -11.89
N ILE A 33 -2.33 0.46 -11.56
CA ILE A 33 -1.29 -0.27 -12.29
C ILE A 33 -2.01 -1.40 -13.02
N SER A 34 -1.97 -1.40 -14.35
CA SER A 34 -2.76 -2.35 -15.12
C SER A 34 -1.95 -3.22 -16.07
N THR A 35 -0.67 -2.93 -16.28
CA THR A 35 0.21 -3.73 -17.15
C THR A 35 1.52 -4.05 -16.45
N ALA A 36 2.20 -5.09 -16.91
CA ALA A 36 3.52 -5.44 -16.40
C ALA A 36 4.53 -4.31 -16.64
N ASP A 37 4.42 -3.61 -17.77
CA ASP A 37 5.30 -2.48 -18.08
C ASP A 37 5.07 -1.33 -17.11
N ASP A 38 3.82 -1.02 -16.79
CA ASP A 38 3.49 0.00 -15.80
C ASP A 38 4.01 -0.37 -14.41
N ALA A 39 3.89 -1.65 -14.04
CA ALA A 39 4.40 -2.15 -12.76
C ALA A 39 5.92 -1.96 -12.68
N GLU A 40 6.64 -2.29 -13.74
CA GLU A 40 8.09 -2.14 -13.79
C GLU A 40 8.49 -0.66 -13.74
N ALA A 41 7.84 0.18 -14.52
CA ALA A 41 8.12 1.62 -14.55
C ALA A 41 7.90 2.29 -13.20
N ALA A 42 6.89 1.84 -12.45
CA ALA A 42 6.56 2.39 -11.13
C ALA A 42 7.29 1.71 -9.97
N GLY A 43 8.00 0.61 -10.21
CA GLY A 43 8.56 -0.21 -9.14
C GLY A 43 7.49 -0.84 -8.27
N PHE A 44 6.37 -1.23 -8.87
CA PHE A 44 5.20 -1.76 -8.16
C PHE A 44 5.45 -3.18 -7.66
N ILE A 45 5.37 -3.39 -6.36
CA ILE A 45 5.71 -4.65 -5.71
C ILE A 45 4.49 -5.42 -5.20
N GLY A 46 3.33 -5.16 -5.77
CA GLY A 46 2.09 -5.84 -5.44
C GLY A 46 1.01 -4.89 -4.93
N SER A 47 -0.23 -5.32 -5.09
CA SER A 47 -1.40 -4.52 -4.72
C SER A 47 -1.92 -4.92 -3.33
N PRO A 48 -2.21 -3.98 -2.46
CA PRO A 48 -1.95 -2.55 -2.59
C PRO A 48 -0.52 -2.17 -2.20
N THR A 49 0.05 -1.17 -2.84
CA THR A 49 1.32 -0.57 -2.43
C THR A 49 1.06 0.81 -1.88
N ILE A 50 1.49 1.06 -0.66
CA ILE A 50 1.34 2.35 0.03
C ILE A 50 2.69 3.04 0.05
N ARG A 51 2.74 4.27 -0.45
CA ARG A 51 3.95 5.09 -0.41
C ARG A 51 3.65 6.40 0.32
N ILE A 52 4.55 6.78 1.19
CA ILE A 52 4.49 8.03 1.95
C ILE A 52 5.70 8.83 1.52
N ASP A 53 5.46 9.98 0.86
CA ASP A 53 6.51 10.81 0.28
C ASP A 53 7.45 10.02 -0.66
N GLY A 54 6.85 9.11 -1.44
CA GLY A 54 7.57 8.29 -2.40
C GLY A 54 8.25 7.05 -1.83
N ILE A 55 8.16 6.82 -0.53
CA ILE A 55 8.80 5.70 0.16
C ILE A 55 7.73 4.72 0.64
N ASP A 56 7.95 3.43 0.40
CA ASP A 56 7.11 2.36 0.91
C ASP A 56 7.63 1.92 2.28
N PRO A 57 6.95 2.29 3.37
CA PRO A 57 7.42 1.98 4.72
C PRO A 57 7.30 0.51 5.11
N PHE A 58 6.56 -0.26 4.31
CA PHE A 58 6.31 -1.69 4.57
C PHE A 58 7.19 -2.60 3.70
N ALA A 59 7.97 -2.04 2.79
CA ALA A 59 8.88 -2.82 1.96
C ALA A 59 10.12 -3.24 2.77
N ASN A 60 10.56 -4.48 2.54
CA ASN A 60 11.78 -5.00 3.18
C ASN A 60 12.94 -5.22 2.21
N GLY A 61 12.74 -4.87 0.93
CA GLY A 61 13.77 -5.01 -0.09
C GLY A 61 13.82 -6.36 -0.79
N THR A 62 12.98 -7.32 -0.38
CA THR A 62 12.94 -8.66 -0.98
C THR A 62 11.79 -8.84 -1.96
N GLU A 63 10.86 -7.90 -2.02
CA GLU A 63 9.70 -7.98 -2.89
C GLU A 63 10.11 -7.82 -4.35
N LYS A 64 9.39 -8.54 -5.21
CA LYS A 64 9.60 -8.48 -6.66
C LYS A 64 8.57 -7.58 -7.31
N VAL A 65 9.02 -6.81 -8.30
CA VAL A 65 8.13 -5.99 -9.12
C VAL A 65 7.24 -6.90 -9.98
N GLY A 66 5.95 -6.56 -10.05
CA GLY A 66 5.00 -7.29 -10.88
C GLY A 66 3.56 -7.02 -10.50
N LEU A 67 2.64 -7.52 -11.33
CA LEU A 67 1.20 -7.47 -11.09
C LEU A 67 0.80 -8.61 -10.16
N THR A 68 1.00 -8.41 -8.88
CA THR A 68 0.76 -9.43 -7.86
C THR A 68 -0.08 -8.86 -6.73
N CYS A 69 -0.65 -9.77 -5.93
CA CYS A 69 -1.30 -9.41 -4.68
C CYS A 69 -0.23 -9.41 -3.58
N ARG A 70 -0.20 -8.34 -2.81
CA ARG A 70 0.78 -8.18 -1.75
C ARG A 70 0.21 -8.64 -0.42
N LEU A 71 1.05 -9.28 0.39
CA LEU A 71 0.72 -9.62 1.77
C LEU A 71 1.53 -8.76 2.72
N TYR A 72 0.89 -8.34 3.79
CA TYR A 72 1.48 -7.52 4.84
C TYR A 72 1.56 -8.32 6.13
N ALA A 73 2.70 -8.26 6.81
CA ALA A 73 2.82 -8.81 8.15
C ALA A 73 2.11 -7.88 9.13
N THR A 74 1.14 -8.42 9.86
CA THR A 74 0.38 -7.68 10.85
C THR A 74 0.45 -8.39 12.20
N PRO A 75 0.04 -7.75 13.31
CA PRO A 75 -0.03 -8.43 14.61
C PRO A 75 -0.94 -9.66 14.60
N ASP A 76 -1.90 -9.71 13.67
CA ASP A 76 -2.85 -10.83 13.55
C ASP A 76 -2.42 -11.85 12.48
N GLY A 77 -1.21 -11.75 11.95
CA GLY A 77 -0.70 -12.61 10.89
C GLY A 77 -0.64 -11.90 9.54
N LEU A 78 -0.43 -12.67 8.46
CA LEU A 78 -0.38 -12.11 7.11
C LEU A 78 -1.78 -11.68 6.66
N ALA A 79 -1.86 -10.50 6.07
CA ALA A 79 -3.11 -9.92 5.59
C ALA A 79 -2.89 -9.17 4.28
N GLY A 80 -3.98 -8.91 3.55
CA GLY A 80 -3.93 -8.20 2.27
C GLY A 80 -3.69 -6.69 2.39
N ALA A 81 -3.71 -6.15 3.60
CA ALA A 81 -3.46 -4.74 3.87
C ALA A 81 -2.89 -4.57 5.27
N PRO A 82 -2.11 -3.51 5.51
CA PRO A 82 -1.67 -3.22 6.88
C PRO A 82 -2.85 -2.76 7.75
N THR A 83 -2.69 -2.86 9.06
CA THR A 83 -3.70 -2.34 9.99
C THR A 83 -3.68 -0.81 9.98
N ILE A 84 -4.75 -0.19 10.47
CA ILE A 84 -4.78 1.27 10.57
C ILE A 84 -3.70 1.78 11.52
N GLU A 85 -3.41 1.05 12.58
CA GLU A 85 -2.34 1.39 13.52
C GLU A 85 -0.98 1.37 12.85
N GLN A 86 -0.73 0.38 11.97
CA GLN A 86 0.51 0.32 11.20
C GLN A 86 0.64 1.50 10.24
N ILE A 87 -0.45 1.89 9.58
CA ILE A 87 -0.46 3.03 8.69
C ILE A 87 -0.19 4.32 9.48
N GLU A 88 -0.85 4.50 10.61
CA GLU A 88 -0.66 5.68 11.47
C GLU A 88 0.78 5.77 11.97
N ALA A 89 1.36 4.67 12.41
CA ALA A 89 2.77 4.63 12.82
C ALA A 89 3.71 5.00 11.68
N ALA A 90 3.42 4.51 10.47
CA ALA A 90 4.24 4.81 9.29
C ALA A 90 4.15 6.28 8.86
N LEU A 91 3.08 6.98 9.20
CA LEU A 91 2.93 8.41 8.96
C LEU A 91 3.82 9.27 9.87
N GLY A 92 4.60 8.65 10.73
CA GLY A 92 5.64 9.34 11.51
C GLY A 92 5.17 9.93 12.82
N PHE A 93 4.06 9.46 13.33
CA PHE A 93 3.49 9.97 14.59
C PHE A 93 3.66 8.99 15.75
N ALA A 94 4.73 8.23 15.67
CA ALA A 94 5.11 7.37 16.78
C ALA A 94 5.66 8.21 17.93
#